data_3ad63b3ace2c902f4aa1d8c1c6cce652
#
_entry.id   3ad63b3ace2c902f4aa1d8c1c6cce652
#
_cell.length_a   1.000
_cell.length_b   1.000
_cell.length_c   1.000
_cell.angle_alpha   90.00
_cell.angle_beta   90.00
_cell.angle_gamma   90.00
#
_symmetry.space_group_name_H-M   'P 1'
#
loop_
_entity.id
_entity.type
_entity.pdbx_description
1 polymer ?
#
loop_
_entity_poly.entity_id
_entity_poly.type
_entity_poly.pdbx_seq_one_letter_code
_entity_poly.pdbx_strand_id
1 'polypeptide(L)'
;MKKSIIYLLFISLFLTNCKNDCNKLCFTPPEPFQFEIVDAKTGINVFTNNTYESRYIKVVNLKDGSRVDYNFISENNYNVLTINTIGWETEIVNYSIQIDDNEIFTLYVDAEFLSENCCSFSRYNEIKIENAQYNYDKEKGLYTIFIN
;
A
#
# COMPACT_ATOMS: atom_id res chain seq x y z
N MET A 1 27.56 58.02 -1.62
CA MET A 1 26.10 57.78 -1.63
C MET A 1 25.61 56.93 -2.79
N LYS A 2 26.09 57.07 -4.04
CA LYS A 2 25.64 56.24 -5.21
C LYS A 2 25.92 54.72 -5.08
N LYS A 3 27.04 54.32 -4.45
CA LYS A 3 27.41 52.90 -4.30
C LYS A 3 26.51 52.16 -3.28
N SER A 4 26.00 52.86 -2.26
CA SER A 4 25.14 52.24 -1.24
C SER A 4 23.72 51.93 -1.74
N ILE A 5 23.24 52.73 -2.72
CA ILE A 5 21.89 52.52 -3.33
C ILE A 5 21.90 51.29 -4.24
N ILE A 6 23.02 51.00 -4.92
CA ILE A 6 23.15 49.83 -5.79
C ILE A 6 23.15 48.54 -4.97
N TYR A 7 23.76 48.51 -3.80
CA TYR A 7 23.73 47.36 -2.89
C TYR A 7 22.31 47.08 -2.34
N LEU A 8 21.56 48.12 -2.05
CA LEU A 8 20.17 47.97 -1.57
C LEU A 8 19.23 47.42 -2.67
N LEU A 9 19.46 47.80 -3.92
CA LEU A 9 18.71 47.30 -5.08
C LEU A 9 19.03 45.84 -5.38
N PHE A 10 20.25 45.38 -5.11
CA PHE A 10 20.65 43.99 -5.34
C PHE A 10 20.07 43.03 -4.29
N ILE A 11 19.89 43.49 -3.04
CA ILE A 11 19.31 42.70 -1.95
C ILE A 11 17.81 42.52 -2.15
N SER A 12 17.12 43.47 -2.80
CA SER A 12 15.65 43.34 -3.03
C SER A 12 15.28 42.31 -4.10
N LEU A 13 16.23 41.90 -4.98
CA LEU A 13 15.98 40.89 -6.02
C LEU A 13 15.99 39.44 -5.51
N PHE A 14 16.52 39.21 -4.29
CA PHE A 14 16.55 37.86 -3.71
C PHE A 14 15.31 37.52 -2.87
N LEU A 15 14.33 38.41 -2.76
CA LEU A 15 13.09 38.20 -2.01
C LEU A 15 11.91 37.80 -2.90
N THR A 16 12.16 37.32 -4.13
CA THR A 16 11.12 36.60 -4.86
C THR A 16 10.93 35.25 -4.22
N ASN A 17 10.23 35.26 -3.09
CA ASN A 17 9.69 34.07 -2.47
C ASN A 17 8.77 33.40 -3.49
N CYS A 18 9.16 32.24 -4.04
CA CYS A 18 8.25 31.35 -4.73
C CYS A 18 7.14 30.99 -3.74
N LYS A 19 6.07 31.76 -3.72
CA LYS A 19 4.81 31.34 -3.13
C LYS A 19 4.28 30.25 -4.04
N ASN A 20 4.51 28.99 -3.68
CA ASN A 20 3.65 27.93 -4.13
C ASN A 20 2.27 28.21 -3.51
N ASP A 21 1.45 28.99 -4.21
CA ASP A 21 0.05 29.19 -3.82
C ASP A 21 -0.67 27.86 -4.04
N CYS A 22 -0.63 27.00 -3.00
CA CYS A 22 -1.45 25.80 -2.93
C CYS A 22 -2.91 26.17 -2.73
N ASN A 23 -3.52 26.78 -3.74
CA ASN A 23 -4.94 27.13 -3.72
C ASN A 23 -5.86 25.90 -3.72
N LYS A 24 -5.32 24.72 -4.02
CA LYS A 24 -5.99 23.45 -3.93
C LYS A 24 -5.00 22.41 -3.40
N LEU A 25 -5.27 21.90 -2.21
CA LEU A 25 -4.63 20.70 -1.71
C LEU A 25 -5.33 19.51 -2.36
N CYS A 26 -4.57 18.58 -2.93
CA CYS A 26 -5.10 17.32 -3.37
C CYS A 26 -4.41 16.18 -2.61
N PHE A 27 -5.19 15.16 -2.30
CA PHE A 27 -4.72 13.97 -1.61
C PHE A 27 -5.30 12.74 -2.29
N THR A 28 -4.43 11.83 -2.70
CA THR A 28 -4.81 10.51 -3.20
C THR A 28 -4.42 9.49 -2.14
N PRO A 29 -5.39 8.85 -1.48
CA PRO A 29 -5.09 7.83 -0.48
C PRO A 29 -4.37 6.64 -1.12
N PRO A 30 -3.55 5.90 -0.34
CA PRO A 30 -2.95 4.66 -0.79
C PRO A 30 -4.02 3.66 -1.25
N GLU A 31 -3.74 2.94 -2.34
CA GLU A 31 -4.59 1.85 -2.78
C GLU A 31 -4.45 0.65 -1.82
N PRO A 32 -5.57 0.03 -1.41
CA PRO A 32 -5.53 -1.14 -0.55
C PRO A 32 -4.98 -2.36 -1.31
N PHE A 33 -4.23 -3.21 -0.62
CA PHE A 33 -3.83 -4.51 -1.13
C PHE A 33 -4.95 -5.52 -0.88
N GLN A 34 -5.54 -6.06 -1.95
CA GLN A 34 -6.68 -6.98 -1.90
C GLN A 34 -6.26 -8.37 -2.39
N PHE A 35 -6.57 -9.40 -1.61
CA PHE A 35 -6.18 -10.78 -1.89
C PHE A 35 -7.39 -11.72 -1.84
N GLU A 36 -7.65 -12.40 -2.95
CA GLU A 36 -8.51 -13.57 -3.02
C GLU A 36 -7.62 -14.82 -2.96
N ILE A 37 -7.93 -15.76 -2.08
CA ILE A 37 -7.17 -17.00 -1.92
C ILE A 37 -8.02 -18.15 -2.48
N VAL A 38 -7.48 -18.85 -3.47
CA VAL A 38 -8.19 -19.90 -4.19
C VAL A 38 -7.42 -21.23 -4.19
N ASP A 39 -8.15 -22.32 -4.19
CA ASP A 39 -7.58 -23.64 -4.45
C ASP A 39 -7.09 -23.72 -5.92
N ALA A 40 -5.83 -24.05 -6.10
CA ALA A 40 -5.17 -24.04 -7.42
C ALA A 40 -5.77 -25.05 -8.42
N LYS A 41 -6.42 -26.10 -7.95
CA LYS A 41 -7.01 -27.16 -8.80
C LYS A 41 -8.41 -26.80 -9.25
N THR A 42 -9.21 -26.21 -8.35
CA THR A 42 -10.62 -25.96 -8.61
C THR A 42 -10.91 -24.50 -8.97
N GLY A 43 -10.00 -23.57 -8.64
CA GLY A 43 -10.21 -22.13 -8.77
C GLY A 43 -11.25 -21.57 -7.79
N ILE A 44 -11.72 -22.36 -6.82
CA ILE A 44 -12.73 -21.94 -5.88
C ILE A 44 -12.04 -21.25 -4.69
N ASN A 45 -12.60 -20.12 -4.27
CA ASN A 45 -12.14 -19.41 -3.08
C ASN A 45 -12.26 -20.30 -1.84
N VAL A 46 -11.17 -20.43 -1.08
CA VAL A 46 -11.05 -21.39 0.03
C VAL A 46 -11.92 -21.04 1.25
N PHE A 47 -12.40 -19.83 1.32
CA PHE A 47 -13.36 -19.41 2.34
C PHE A 47 -14.81 -19.63 1.90
N THR A 48 -15.08 -19.61 0.58
CA THR A 48 -16.41 -19.89 0.02
C THR A 48 -16.78 -21.37 0.14
N ASN A 49 -15.78 -22.26 -0.06
CA ASN A 49 -15.99 -23.71 0.05
C ASN A 49 -15.79 -24.25 1.49
N ASN A 50 -15.53 -23.37 2.45
CA ASN A 50 -15.26 -23.69 3.86
C ASN A 50 -14.01 -24.57 4.08
N THR A 51 -13.05 -24.55 3.18
CA THR A 51 -11.74 -25.20 3.42
C THR A 51 -11.01 -24.52 4.57
N TYR A 52 -11.13 -23.18 4.64
CA TYR A 52 -10.61 -22.38 5.74
C TYR A 52 -11.67 -21.42 6.29
N GLU A 53 -11.48 -21.02 7.55
CA GLU A 53 -12.30 -20.00 8.19
C GLU A 53 -11.52 -18.70 8.34
N SER A 54 -12.13 -17.57 7.97
CA SER A 54 -11.47 -16.25 7.97
C SER A 54 -10.98 -15.78 9.35
N ARG A 55 -11.59 -16.29 10.45
CA ARG A 55 -11.15 -15.97 11.81
C ARG A 55 -9.74 -16.46 12.15
N TYR A 56 -9.20 -17.40 11.38
CA TYR A 56 -7.85 -17.92 11.58
C TYR A 56 -6.79 -17.23 10.71
N ILE A 57 -7.20 -16.23 9.96
CA ILE A 57 -6.24 -15.38 9.22
C ILE A 57 -5.39 -14.60 10.22
N LYS A 58 -4.11 -14.54 9.96
CA LYS A 58 -3.15 -13.69 10.67
C LYS A 58 -2.29 -12.97 9.64
N VAL A 59 -2.06 -11.69 9.86
CA VAL A 59 -1.05 -10.93 9.13
C VAL A 59 0.03 -10.53 10.14
N VAL A 60 1.27 -10.93 9.88
CA VAL A 60 2.39 -10.77 10.81
C VAL A 60 3.50 -10.00 10.12
N ASN A 61 3.98 -8.94 10.76
CA ASN A 61 5.17 -8.22 10.31
C ASN A 61 6.41 -9.05 10.59
N LEU A 62 7.12 -9.48 9.55
CA LEU A 62 8.31 -10.33 9.69
C LEU A 62 9.50 -9.62 10.33
N LYS A 63 9.48 -8.29 10.44
CA LYS A 63 10.55 -7.51 11.04
C LYS A 63 10.58 -7.64 12.57
N ASP A 64 9.42 -7.70 13.20
CA ASP A 64 9.29 -7.64 14.67
C ASP A 64 8.28 -8.64 15.24
N GLY A 65 7.61 -9.42 14.41
CA GLY A 65 6.60 -10.39 14.82
C GLY A 65 5.27 -9.77 15.26
N SER A 66 5.08 -8.47 15.09
CA SER A 66 3.84 -7.80 15.46
C SER A 66 2.68 -8.20 14.54
N ARG A 67 1.46 -8.14 15.07
CA ARG A 67 0.25 -8.31 14.26
C ARG A 67 -0.03 -7.04 13.48
N VAL A 68 -0.44 -7.23 12.23
CA VAL A 68 -0.86 -6.17 11.31
C VAL A 68 -2.38 -6.20 11.18
N ASP A 69 -3.01 -5.04 11.26
CA ASP A 69 -4.44 -4.91 11.07
C ASP A 69 -4.82 -5.13 9.61
N TYR A 70 -5.90 -5.86 9.42
CA TYR A 70 -6.48 -6.15 8.11
C TYR A 70 -8.01 -6.16 8.19
N ASN A 71 -8.67 -6.07 7.05
CA ASN A 71 -10.10 -6.29 6.91
C ASN A 71 -10.35 -7.57 6.10
N PHE A 72 -11.42 -8.29 6.45
CA PHE A 72 -11.91 -9.40 5.65
C PHE A 72 -13.34 -9.11 5.21
N ILE A 73 -13.53 -8.99 3.90
CA ILE A 73 -14.83 -8.73 3.29
C ILE A 73 -15.44 -10.07 2.95
N SER A 74 -16.61 -10.38 3.54
CA SER A 74 -17.34 -11.62 3.30
C SER A 74 -18.81 -11.31 2.99
N GLU A 75 -19.05 -10.76 1.81
CA GLU A 75 -20.38 -10.39 1.34
C GLU A 75 -20.64 -11.01 -0.05
N ASN A 76 -21.83 -11.58 -0.25
CA ASN A 76 -22.25 -12.14 -1.54
C ASN A 76 -21.25 -13.14 -2.15
N ASN A 77 -20.61 -13.98 -1.35
CA ASN A 77 -19.53 -14.90 -1.71
C ASN A 77 -18.22 -14.20 -2.14
N TYR A 78 -18.12 -12.90 -1.95
CA TYR A 78 -16.88 -12.16 -2.14
C TYR A 78 -16.06 -12.25 -0.85
N ASN A 79 -15.06 -13.14 -0.84
CA ASN A 79 -14.22 -13.41 0.32
C ASN A 79 -12.81 -12.90 0.04
N VAL A 80 -12.51 -11.68 0.50
CA VAL A 80 -11.27 -10.96 0.19
C VAL A 80 -10.61 -10.42 1.45
N LEU A 81 -9.35 -10.75 1.63
CA LEU A 81 -8.45 -10.13 2.61
C LEU A 81 -7.98 -8.78 2.07
N THR A 82 -8.10 -7.73 2.88
CA THR A 82 -7.68 -6.38 2.50
C THR A 82 -6.72 -5.80 3.54
N ILE A 83 -5.54 -5.36 3.09
CA ILE A 83 -4.56 -4.62 3.89
C ILE A 83 -4.53 -3.18 3.37
N ASN A 84 -4.94 -2.23 4.21
CA ASN A 84 -5.06 -0.82 3.87
C ASN A 84 -4.14 0.09 4.71
N THR A 85 -3.20 -0.50 5.41
CA THR A 85 -2.25 0.19 6.28
C THR A 85 -0.96 0.63 5.58
N ILE A 86 -0.70 0.14 4.35
CA ILE A 86 0.56 0.34 3.63
C ILE A 86 0.49 1.61 2.78
N GLY A 87 1.58 2.41 2.81
CA GLY A 87 1.77 3.58 1.95
C GLY A 87 1.27 4.90 2.53
N TRP A 88 0.84 4.93 3.78
CA TRP A 88 0.50 6.18 4.47
C TRP A 88 1.72 7.00 4.87
N GLU A 89 2.88 6.38 4.86
CA GLU A 89 4.20 6.98 5.04
C GLU A 89 5.21 6.30 4.10
N THR A 90 6.44 6.83 4.03
CA THR A 90 7.53 6.16 3.33
C THR A 90 8.02 5.00 4.19
N GLU A 91 7.81 3.77 3.71
CA GLU A 91 8.04 2.55 4.49
C GLU A 91 8.44 1.36 3.61
N ILE A 92 9.13 0.42 4.21
CA ILE A 92 9.32 -0.92 3.66
C ILE A 92 8.66 -1.90 4.60
N VAL A 93 7.69 -2.65 4.09
CA VAL A 93 6.99 -3.68 4.83
C VAL A 93 7.31 -5.07 4.29
N ASN A 94 7.31 -6.05 5.19
CA ASN A 94 7.43 -7.46 4.83
C ASN A 94 6.50 -8.26 5.75
N TYR A 95 5.38 -8.70 5.19
CA TYR A 95 4.31 -9.34 5.94
C TYR A 95 4.16 -10.80 5.56
N SER A 96 3.99 -11.68 6.55
CA SER A 96 3.56 -13.06 6.39
C SER A 96 2.04 -13.13 6.54
N ILE A 97 1.37 -13.64 5.52
CA ILE A 97 -0.07 -13.92 5.54
C ILE A 97 -0.26 -15.40 5.85
N GLN A 98 -0.95 -15.68 6.96
CA GLN A 98 -1.08 -17.01 7.52
C GLN A 98 -2.55 -17.38 7.71
N ILE A 99 -2.85 -18.68 7.61
CA ILE A 99 -4.13 -19.27 8.01
C ILE A 99 -3.81 -20.51 8.85
N ASP A 100 -4.39 -20.61 10.04
CA ASP A 100 -4.13 -21.73 10.97
C ASP A 100 -2.64 -21.98 11.26
N ASP A 101 -1.87 -20.90 11.46
CA ASP A 101 -0.42 -20.94 11.68
C ASP A 101 0.41 -21.41 10.48
N ASN A 102 -0.20 -21.70 9.33
CA ASN A 102 0.50 -21.98 8.09
C ASN A 102 0.70 -20.70 7.28
N GLU A 103 1.92 -20.40 6.89
CA GLU A 103 2.21 -19.31 5.96
C GLU A 103 1.64 -19.67 4.58
N ILE A 104 0.83 -18.78 4.05
CA ILE A 104 0.22 -18.91 2.73
C ILE A 104 1.09 -18.20 1.68
N PHE A 105 1.51 -16.97 2.00
CA PHE A 105 2.43 -16.18 1.17
C PHE A 105 3.06 -15.06 2.00
N THR A 106 4.10 -14.45 1.47
CA THR A 106 4.66 -13.22 2.00
C THR A 106 4.41 -12.07 1.04
N LEU A 107 4.18 -10.88 1.61
CA LEU A 107 4.00 -9.61 0.88
C LEU A 107 5.12 -8.66 1.26
N TYR A 108 5.97 -8.31 0.29
CA TYR A 108 6.95 -7.24 0.42
C TYR A 108 6.47 -6.02 -0.37
N VAL A 109 6.53 -4.84 0.24
CA VAL A 109 6.22 -3.57 -0.42
C VAL A 109 7.24 -2.51 -0.01
N ASP A 110 7.82 -1.85 -1.01
CA ASP A 110 8.57 -0.60 -0.86
C ASP A 110 7.67 0.55 -1.29
N ALA A 111 7.16 1.28 -0.30
CA ALA A 111 6.24 2.39 -0.46
C ALA A 111 6.91 3.73 -0.16
N GLU A 112 6.68 4.71 -1.00
CA GLU A 112 7.14 6.08 -0.83
C GLU A 112 5.95 7.03 -0.80
N PHE A 113 5.82 7.80 0.30
CA PHE A 113 4.81 8.84 0.42
C PHE A 113 5.39 10.16 -0.08
N LEU A 114 4.78 10.75 -1.09
CA LEU A 114 5.26 11.92 -1.81
C LEU A 114 4.31 13.09 -1.63
N SER A 115 4.90 14.29 -1.67
CA SER A 115 4.15 15.54 -1.73
C SER A 115 4.73 16.41 -2.84
N GLU A 116 4.02 16.52 -3.95
CA GLU A 116 4.45 17.27 -5.12
C GLU A 116 3.34 18.21 -5.59
N ASN A 117 3.69 19.46 -5.91
CA ASN A 117 2.73 20.44 -6.44
C ASN A 117 1.44 20.56 -5.63
N CYS A 118 1.56 20.54 -4.27
CA CYS A 118 0.44 20.60 -3.33
C CYS A 118 -0.45 19.36 -3.30
N CYS A 119 -0.06 18.28 -3.96
CA CYS A 119 -0.72 17.00 -3.93
C CYS A 119 0.10 15.98 -3.17
N SER A 120 -0.53 15.19 -2.31
CA SER A 120 0.11 14.07 -1.63
C SER A 120 -0.47 12.75 -2.14
N PHE A 121 0.41 11.79 -2.38
CA PHE A 121 0.08 10.47 -2.91
C PHE A 121 1.16 9.45 -2.54
N SER A 122 0.83 8.18 -2.66
CA SER A 122 1.78 7.10 -2.46
C SER A 122 2.22 6.51 -3.80
N ARG A 123 3.49 6.13 -3.87
CA ARG A 123 4.09 5.40 -4.97
C ARG A 123 4.68 4.10 -4.44
N TYR A 124 4.38 2.99 -5.10
CA TYR A 124 4.97 1.70 -4.79
C TYR A 124 6.13 1.45 -5.75
N ASN A 125 7.37 1.47 -5.22
CA ASN A 125 8.58 1.24 -5.98
C ASN A 125 8.75 -0.24 -6.30
N GLU A 126 8.37 -1.10 -5.36
CA GLU A 126 8.44 -2.55 -5.52
C GLU A 126 7.31 -3.24 -4.75
N ILE A 127 6.70 -4.23 -5.38
CA ILE A 127 5.71 -5.14 -4.77
C ILE A 127 6.13 -6.56 -5.13
N LYS A 128 6.32 -7.41 -4.11
CA LYS A 128 6.61 -8.84 -4.29
C LYS A 128 5.66 -9.68 -3.49
N ILE A 129 5.17 -10.74 -4.11
CA ILE A 129 4.47 -11.84 -3.44
C ILE A 129 5.33 -13.07 -3.62
N GLU A 130 5.73 -13.68 -2.50
CA GLU A 130 6.60 -14.85 -2.49
C GLU A 130 5.89 -16.03 -1.80
N ASN A 131 6.38 -17.24 -2.02
CA ASN A 131 5.87 -18.51 -1.49
C ASN A 131 4.50 -18.94 -2.02
N ALA A 132 3.91 -18.23 -2.99
CA ALA A 132 2.70 -18.63 -3.70
C ALA A 132 2.72 -18.20 -5.17
N GLN A 133 1.99 -18.93 -6.01
CA GLN A 133 1.66 -18.44 -7.34
C GLN A 133 0.51 -17.44 -7.24
N TYR A 134 0.53 -16.41 -8.07
CA TYR A 134 -0.53 -15.40 -8.07
C TYR A 134 -0.80 -14.82 -9.45
N ASN A 135 -1.99 -14.21 -9.58
CA ASN A 135 -2.39 -13.38 -10.70
C ASN A 135 -2.79 -11.99 -10.18
N TYR A 136 -2.55 -10.93 -10.94
CA TYR A 136 -2.96 -9.58 -10.59
C TYR A 136 -3.92 -9.02 -11.63
N ASP A 137 -5.15 -8.75 -11.22
CA ASP A 137 -6.16 -8.03 -12.00
C ASP A 137 -6.02 -6.52 -11.73
N LYS A 138 -5.38 -5.83 -12.68
CA LYS A 138 -5.10 -4.39 -12.56
C LYS A 138 -6.37 -3.53 -12.55
N GLU A 139 -7.44 -3.98 -13.21
CA GLU A 139 -8.70 -3.21 -13.28
C GLU A 139 -9.44 -3.24 -11.93
N LYS A 140 -9.31 -4.34 -11.20
CA LYS A 140 -9.93 -4.53 -9.88
C LYS A 140 -8.99 -4.23 -8.72
N GLY A 141 -7.67 -4.10 -8.95
CA GLY A 141 -6.68 -4.02 -7.87
C GLY A 141 -6.59 -5.29 -7.03
N LEU A 142 -6.92 -6.46 -7.60
CA LEU A 142 -7.07 -7.72 -6.88
C LEU A 142 -5.97 -8.72 -7.23
N TYR A 143 -5.34 -9.26 -6.21
CA TYR A 143 -4.40 -10.38 -6.31
C TYR A 143 -5.14 -11.69 -6.04
N THR A 144 -5.12 -12.61 -6.99
CA THR A 144 -5.62 -13.99 -6.80
C THR A 144 -4.43 -14.89 -6.44
N ILE A 145 -4.42 -15.42 -5.22
CA ILE A 145 -3.37 -16.28 -4.68
C ILE A 145 -3.79 -17.74 -4.82
N PHE A 146 -2.95 -18.56 -5.45
CA PHE A 146 -3.22 -19.98 -5.69
C PHE A 146 -2.52 -20.85 -4.63
N ILE A 147 -3.30 -21.66 -3.91
CA ILE A 147 -2.77 -22.60 -2.92
C ILE A 147 -3.17 -24.04 -3.24
N ASN A 148 -2.37 -25.03 -2.77
CA ASN A 148 -2.60 -26.47 -2.98
C ASN A 148 -3.11 -27.15 -1.73
#